data_4ff114126f55c8f538613147cacec4fc
#
_entry.id   4ff114126f55c8f538613147cacec4fc
#
_cell.length_a   1.000
_cell.length_b   1.000
_cell.length_c   1.000
_cell.angle_alpha   90.00
_cell.angle_beta   90.00
_cell.angle_gamma   90.00
#
_symmetry.space_group_name_H-M   'P 1'
#
loop_
_entity.id
_entity.type
_entity.pdbx_description
1 polymer ?
#
loop_
_entity_poly.entity_id
_entity_poly.type
_entity_poly.pdbx_seq_one_letter_code
_entity_poly.pdbx_strand_id
1 'polypeptide(L)'
;MNEYVFINFNVGHKSIIACIGSNENSFLSLISDAFSSQIVSYSHNVDVKINASFDISLTHFNSAFNDYKSARCGLLVNSFKNDMHFEILSLFNSNELHKAAFREIRDFIECLLQKESILTLHSACVSNKDGAICIIGDKFAGKSTLMLKALSLGYNFVSNDKPFLYLMNSSFYAFSLPVSAGIRYGSISMFPDLEYAIKKQVFSEHVEFSTNGRVHLTPRALCEVFNIDYVNNVKIKKFIFLSTSYSNKPNFKSSSRSIERNVLFCNDRNLFDALMASSIIFCKSYEEAVIELER
;
A
#
# COMPACT_ATOMS: atom_id res chain seq x y z
N MET A 1 23.77 -6.39 18.81
CA MET A 1 24.02 -6.89 17.44
C MET A 1 22.85 -6.41 16.62
N ASN A 2 23.05 -5.68 15.52
CA ASN A 2 21.92 -5.26 14.70
C ASN A 2 21.38 -6.46 13.96
N GLU A 3 20.10 -6.71 14.04
CA GLU A 3 19.39 -7.66 13.22
C GLU A 3 18.92 -6.98 11.93
N TYR A 4 18.64 -7.77 10.90
CA TYR A 4 18.28 -7.25 9.58
C TYR A 4 17.10 -8.01 8.98
N VAL A 5 16.22 -7.26 8.28
CA VAL A 5 15.15 -7.80 7.46
C VAL A 5 15.42 -7.45 6.00
N PHE A 6 15.28 -8.43 5.11
CA PHE A 6 15.46 -8.23 3.67
C PHE A 6 14.11 -8.25 2.97
N ILE A 7 13.83 -7.22 2.19
CA ILE A 7 12.57 -7.04 1.48
C ILE A 7 12.87 -6.92 -0.01
N ASN A 8 12.15 -7.66 -0.82
CA ASN A 8 12.27 -7.64 -2.28
C ASN A 8 11.03 -7.01 -2.93
N PHE A 9 11.25 -6.02 -3.76
CA PHE A 9 10.25 -5.39 -4.63
C PHE A 9 10.54 -5.73 -6.08
N ASN A 10 9.67 -6.50 -6.71
CA ASN A 10 9.78 -6.81 -8.13
C ASN A 10 8.96 -5.82 -8.96
N VAL A 11 9.61 -5.13 -9.88
CA VAL A 11 9.00 -4.18 -10.82
C VAL A 11 9.41 -4.58 -12.24
N GLY A 12 8.54 -5.25 -12.96
CA GLY A 12 8.85 -5.82 -14.27
C GLY A 12 9.93 -6.91 -14.15
N HIS A 13 11.04 -6.72 -14.87
CA HIS A 13 12.19 -7.61 -14.84
C HIS A 13 13.24 -7.21 -13.78
N LYS A 14 12.99 -6.14 -13.05
CA LYS A 14 13.92 -5.59 -12.06
C LYS A 14 13.48 -6.00 -10.66
N SER A 15 14.45 -6.39 -9.87
CA SER A 15 14.30 -6.68 -8.44
C SER A 15 15.05 -5.61 -7.65
N ILE A 16 14.41 -5.01 -6.66
CA ILE A 16 15.00 -4.05 -5.74
C ILE A 16 15.00 -4.68 -4.36
N ILE A 17 16.17 -4.92 -3.80
CA ILE A 17 16.33 -5.54 -2.49
C ILE A 17 16.73 -4.47 -1.47
N ALA A 18 15.86 -4.22 -0.50
CA ALA A 18 16.12 -3.37 0.65
C ALA A 18 16.54 -4.22 1.86
N CYS A 19 17.63 -3.84 2.50
CA CYS A 19 18.06 -4.38 3.77
C CYS A 19 17.73 -3.36 4.86
N ILE A 20 16.87 -3.72 5.80
CA ILE A 20 16.45 -2.87 6.91
C ILE A 20 17.07 -3.39 8.20
N GLY A 21 17.90 -2.58 8.83
CA GLY A 21 18.55 -2.88 10.11
C GLY A 21 18.03 -1.99 11.23
N SER A 22 18.00 -2.50 12.46
CA SER A 22 17.71 -1.71 13.65
C SER A 22 18.40 -2.28 14.88
N ASN A 23 18.59 -1.43 15.89
CA ASN A 23 18.97 -1.83 17.24
C ASN A 23 17.76 -2.30 18.08
N GLU A 24 16.53 -2.25 17.52
CA GLU A 24 15.28 -2.59 18.21
C GLU A 24 14.54 -3.73 17.51
N ASN A 25 14.45 -4.88 18.19
CA ASN A 25 13.80 -6.09 17.65
C ASN A 25 12.29 -5.92 17.48
N SER A 26 11.64 -5.15 18.36
CA SER A 26 10.20 -4.84 18.23
C SER A 26 9.89 -4.04 16.96
N PHE A 27 10.79 -3.15 16.55
CA PHE A 27 10.69 -2.43 15.29
C PHE A 27 10.89 -3.36 14.08
N LEU A 28 11.89 -4.24 14.13
CA LEU A 28 12.11 -5.23 13.04
C LEU A 28 10.95 -6.22 12.92
N SER A 29 10.32 -6.61 14.04
CA SER A 29 9.10 -7.41 14.02
C SER A 29 7.96 -6.67 13.29
N LEU A 30 7.76 -5.37 13.58
CA LEU A 30 6.78 -4.55 12.86
C LEU A 30 7.05 -4.52 11.34
N ILE A 31 8.31 -4.35 10.93
CA ILE A 31 8.72 -4.40 9.53
C ILE A 31 8.41 -5.78 8.92
N SER A 32 8.81 -6.85 9.59
CA SER A 32 8.62 -8.23 9.11
C SER A 32 7.13 -8.56 8.92
N ASP A 33 6.30 -8.18 9.88
CA ASP A 33 4.86 -8.41 9.81
C ASP A 33 4.22 -7.62 8.67
N ALA A 34 4.58 -6.35 8.53
CA ALA A 34 4.04 -5.48 7.50
C ALA A 34 4.41 -5.92 6.09
N PHE A 35 5.67 -6.30 5.86
CA PHE A 35 6.20 -6.71 4.55
C PHE A 35 6.24 -8.23 4.37
N SER A 36 5.43 -9.00 5.10
CA SER A 36 5.50 -10.46 5.12
C SER A 36 5.46 -11.12 3.73
N SER A 37 4.72 -10.56 2.79
CA SER A 37 4.64 -11.05 1.40
C SER A 37 5.85 -10.72 0.52
N GLN A 38 6.75 -9.85 0.99
CA GLN A 38 7.95 -9.40 0.26
C GLN A 38 9.25 -9.83 0.93
N ILE A 39 9.21 -10.47 2.11
CA ILE A 39 10.42 -10.93 2.80
C ILE A 39 11.12 -12.01 1.98
N VAL A 40 12.43 -11.87 1.88
CA VAL A 40 13.32 -12.88 1.30
C VAL A 40 14.36 -13.28 2.33
N SER A 41 14.87 -14.52 2.19
CA SER A 41 16.05 -14.94 2.93
C SER A 41 17.24 -14.06 2.56
N TYR A 42 18.25 -14.04 3.41
CA TYR A 42 19.48 -13.26 3.23
C TYR A 42 19.90 -13.13 1.76
N SER A 43 20.22 -11.89 1.34
CA SER A 43 20.73 -11.59 -0.01
C SER A 43 22.11 -10.93 0.08
N HIS A 44 23.04 -11.38 -0.77
CA HIS A 44 24.37 -10.76 -0.93
C HIS A 44 24.30 -9.44 -1.73
N ASN A 45 23.29 -9.32 -2.60
CA ASN A 45 23.10 -8.15 -3.45
C ASN A 45 21.98 -7.29 -2.85
N VAL A 46 22.36 -6.24 -2.15
CA VAL A 46 21.45 -5.28 -1.55
C VAL A 46 21.55 -3.98 -2.34
N ASP A 47 20.41 -3.53 -2.88
CA ASP A 47 20.33 -2.28 -3.63
C ASP A 47 20.23 -1.08 -2.70
N VAL A 48 19.54 -1.25 -1.56
CA VAL A 48 19.28 -0.17 -0.60
C VAL A 48 19.49 -0.63 0.82
N LYS A 49 20.22 0.17 1.62
CA LYS A 49 20.37 -0.05 3.06
C LYS A 49 19.59 0.99 3.84
N ILE A 50 18.80 0.53 4.78
CA ILE A 50 17.98 1.36 5.66
C ILE A 50 18.32 1.00 7.09
N ASN A 51 18.66 2.01 7.91
CA ASN A 51 18.94 1.81 9.32
C ASN A 51 18.03 2.72 10.17
N ALA A 52 17.45 2.15 11.22
CA ALA A 52 16.68 2.88 12.20
C ALA A 52 17.29 2.64 13.60
N SER A 53 17.71 3.71 14.25
CA SER A 53 18.34 3.66 15.58
C SER A 53 17.50 4.45 16.58
N PHE A 54 17.12 3.78 17.67
CA PHE A 54 16.32 4.32 18.76
C PHE A 54 17.17 4.41 20.04
N ASP A 55 16.76 5.23 20.99
CA ASP A 55 17.48 5.47 22.26
C ASP A 55 18.95 5.87 22.06
N ILE A 56 19.24 6.65 21.02
CA ILE A 56 20.60 7.16 20.82
C ILE A 56 20.93 8.24 21.86
N SER A 57 22.21 8.42 22.13
CA SER A 57 22.64 9.47 23.08
C SER A 57 22.27 10.86 22.57
N LEU A 58 21.98 11.78 23.52
CA LEU A 58 21.67 13.17 23.18
C LEU A 58 22.83 13.84 22.43
N THR A 59 24.06 13.49 22.77
CA THR A 59 25.27 14.02 22.11
C THR A 59 25.29 13.58 20.63
N HIS A 60 25.02 12.32 20.37
CA HIS A 60 24.94 11.79 18.99
C HIS A 60 23.81 12.45 18.20
N PHE A 61 22.62 12.54 18.80
CA PHE A 61 21.46 13.18 18.19
C PHE A 61 21.74 14.65 17.83
N ASN A 62 22.32 15.41 18.75
CA ASN A 62 22.66 16.82 18.52
C ASN A 62 23.76 16.99 17.45
N SER A 63 24.73 16.10 17.35
CA SER A 63 25.76 16.15 16.32
C SER A 63 25.20 15.86 14.93
N ALA A 64 24.17 15.03 14.84
CA ALA A 64 23.51 14.69 13.59
C ALA A 64 22.59 15.81 13.06
N PHE A 65 22.22 16.79 13.88
CA PHE A 65 21.21 17.81 13.54
C PHE A 65 21.54 18.63 12.28
N ASN A 66 22.83 18.81 11.97
CA ASN A 66 23.28 19.54 10.79
C ASN A 66 23.18 18.72 9.48
N ASP A 67 23.26 17.41 9.59
CA ASP A 67 23.31 16.49 8.45
C ASP A 67 21.96 15.83 8.16
N TYR A 68 21.01 15.92 9.11
CA TYR A 68 19.73 15.26 9.07
C TYR A 68 18.57 16.27 9.02
N LYS A 69 17.48 15.84 8.41
CA LYS A 69 16.23 16.61 8.39
C LYS A 69 15.31 16.14 9.49
N SER A 70 14.64 17.09 10.17
CA SER A 70 13.57 16.76 11.10
C SER A 70 12.39 16.13 10.34
N ALA A 71 11.92 15.01 10.85
CA ALA A 71 10.80 14.25 10.31
C ALA A 71 9.68 14.09 11.35
N ARG A 72 8.75 13.16 11.10
CA ARG A 72 7.58 12.91 11.96
C ARG A 72 8.00 12.58 13.39
N CYS A 73 7.24 13.08 14.35
CA CYS A 73 7.40 12.79 15.78
C CYS A 73 8.81 13.12 16.34
N GLY A 74 9.55 14.05 15.73
CA GLY A 74 10.89 14.41 16.17
C GLY A 74 11.99 13.43 15.76
N LEU A 75 11.72 12.52 14.82
CA LEU A 75 12.75 11.72 14.17
C LEU A 75 13.69 12.62 13.36
N LEU A 76 14.96 12.23 13.28
CA LEU A 76 15.91 12.77 12.31
C LEU A 76 16.10 11.77 11.18
N VAL A 77 16.04 12.23 9.94
CA VAL A 77 16.20 11.39 8.75
C VAL A 77 17.29 11.95 7.84
N ASN A 78 18.07 11.06 7.24
CA ASN A 78 19.03 11.40 6.20
C ASN A 78 18.97 10.38 5.06
N SER A 79 18.92 10.88 3.82
CA SER A 79 19.12 10.09 2.61
C SER A 79 20.46 10.47 2.00
N PHE A 80 21.43 9.58 2.02
CA PHE A 80 22.74 9.82 1.43
C PHE A 80 22.67 9.95 -0.11
N LYS A 81 23.62 10.75 -0.67
CA LYS A 81 23.63 11.28 -2.05
C LYS A 81 23.27 10.33 -3.19
N ASN A 82 23.31 9.02 -2.98
CA ASN A 82 23.03 8.01 -4.03
C ASN A 82 21.70 7.29 -3.84
N ASP A 83 20.84 7.76 -2.92
CA ASP A 83 19.56 7.09 -2.54
C ASP A 83 19.67 5.58 -2.25
N MET A 84 20.89 5.13 -1.96
CA MET A 84 21.21 3.72 -1.62
C MET A 84 21.28 3.50 -0.11
N HIS A 85 21.21 4.57 0.66
CA HIS A 85 21.32 4.54 2.12
C HIS A 85 20.34 5.53 2.74
N PHE A 86 19.55 5.06 3.69
CA PHE A 86 18.60 5.87 4.44
C PHE A 86 18.77 5.59 5.94
N GLU A 87 18.88 6.64 6.73
CA GLU A 87 19.02 6.53 8.18
C GLU A 87 17.93 7.28 8.92
N ILE A 88 17.49 6.69 10.01
CA ILE A 88 16.54 7.26 10.96
C ILE A 88 17.17 7.22 12.36
N LEU A 89 17.14 8.35 13.05
CA LEU A 89 17.63 8.49 14.42
C LEU A 89 16.52 8.96 15.34
N SER A 90 16.43 8.39 16.54
CA SER A 90 15.51 8.79 17.59
C SER A 90 16.18 8.83 18.96
N LEU A 91 15.90 9.89 19.75
CA LEU A 91 16.30 9.98 21.15
C LEU A 91 15.57 9.01 22.08
N PHE A 92 14.39 8.56 21.64
CA PHE A 92 13.49 7.75 22.47
C PHE A 92 13.12 6.47 21.73
N ASN A 93 12.60 5.52 22.50
CA ASN A 93 12.05 4.27 22.00
C ASN A 93 10.57 4.16 22.45
N SER A 94 9.69 4.10 21.49
CA SER A 94 8.26 3.89 21.73
C SER A 94 7.55 3.37 20.48
N ASN A 95 6.39 2.74 20.67
CA ASN A 95 5.56 2.25 19.55
C ASN A 95 5.15 3.36 18.58
N GLU A 96 4.93 4.59 19.07
CA GLU A 96 4.59 5.73 18.22
C GLU A 96 5.77 6.13 17.33
N LEU A 97 6.98 6.09 17.86
CA LEU A 97 8.21 6.36 17.10
C LEU A 97 8.51 5.25 16.10
N HIS A 98 8.25 3.98 16.45
CA HIS A 98 8.35 2.87 15.52
C HIS A 98 7.38 3.03 14.35
N LYS A 99 6.12 3.37 14.60
CA LYS A 99 5.14 3.65 13.54
C LYS A 99 5.54 4.86 12.67
N ALA A 100 6.11 5.90 13.28
CA ALA A 100 6.61 7.06 12.54
C ALA A 100 7.80 6.67 11.65
N ALA A 101 8.77 5.94 12.17
CA ALA A 101 9.93 5.44 11.42
C ALA A 101 9.50 4.50 10.28
N PHE A 102 8.54 3.62 10.53
CA PHE A 102 7.94 2.78 9.48
C PHE A 102 7.35 3.61 8.33
N ARG A 103 6.64 4.70 8.64
CA ARG A 103 6.08 5.59 7.61
C ARG A 103 7.18 6.29 6.80
N GLU A 104 8.26 6.75 7.45
CA GLU A 104 9.41 7.34 6.75
C GLU A 104 10.10 6.33 5.82
N ILE A 105 10.31 5.10 6.27
CA ILE A 105 10.87 4.02 5.45
C ILE A 105 9.99 3.73 4.25
N ARG A 106 8.69 3.59 4.46
CA ARG A 106 7.72 3.34 3.39
C ARG A 106 7.72 4.46 2.35
N ASP A 107 7.71 5.71 2.79
CA ASP A 107 7.70 6.87 1.91
C ASP A 107 9.03 6.98 1.15
N PHE A 108 10.16 6.61 1.76
CA PHE A 108 11.45 6.51 1.09
C PHE A 108 11.46 5.40 0.02
N ILE A 109 10.95 4.20 0.34
CA ILE A 109 10.82 3.09 -0.63
C ILE A 109 9.91 3.53 -1.79
N GLU A 110 8.82 4.22 -1.52
CA GLU A 110 7.94 4.76 -2.56
C GLU A 110 8.70 5.70 -3.50
N CYS A 111 9.53 6.61 -2.98
CA CYS A 111 10.37 7.49 -3.80
C CYS A 111 11.37 6.72 -4.67
N LEU A 112 11.90 5.60 -4.17
CA LEU A 112 12.77 4.72 -4.98
C LEU A 112 11.99 4.05 -6.11
N LEU A 113 10.83 3.49 -5.79
CA LEU A 113 9.96 2.83 -6.77
C LEU A 113 9.49 3.80 -7.86
N GLN A 114 9.27 5.08 -7.52
CA GLN A 114 8.90 6.12 -8.50
C GLN A 114 10.00 6.44 -9.52
N LYS A 115 11.24 5.98 -9.32
CA LYS A 115 12.31 6.06 -10.34
C LYS A 115 12.20 4.98 -11.40
N GLU A 116 11.45 3.92 -11.12
CA GLU A 116 11.17 2.85 -12.06
C GLU A 116 9.95 3.21 -12.94
N SER A 117 9.75 2.43 -14.01
CA SER A 117 8.59 2.57 -14.89
C SER A 117 7.33 2.02 -14.20
N ILE A 118 6.72 2.87 -13.37
CA ILE A 118 5.51 2.55 -12.61
C ILE A 118 4.42 3.61 -12.78
N LEU A 119 3.19 3.17 -12.54
CA LEU A 119 2.00 4.00 -12.45
C LEU A 119 1.27 3.70 -11.15
N THR A 120 0.85 4.72 -10.41
CA THR A 120 0.03 4.57 -9.22
C THR A 120 -1.36 5.14 -9.42
N LEU A 121 -2.36 4.39 -8.97
CA LEU A 121 -3.77 4.78 -9.06
C LEU A 121 -4.37 4.99 -7.68
N HIS A 122 -5.29 5.94 -7.57
CA HIS A 122 -6.21 6.01 -6.44
C HIS A 122 -7.31 4.96 -6.63
N SER A 123 -7.02 3.73 -6.27
CA SER A 123 -7.87 2.56 -6.51
C SER A 123 -7.71 1.52 -5.41
N ALA A 124 -8.70 0.66 -5.24
CA ALA A 124 -8.53 -0.58 -4.49
C ALA A 124 -8.11 -1.70 -5.46
N CYS A 125 -7.42 -2.71 -4.95
CA CYS A 125 -7.02 -3.86 -5.74
C CYS A 125 -7.17 -5.14 -4.93
N VAL A 126 -7.80 -6.15 -5.51
CA VAL A 126 -8.01 -7.48 -4.95
C VAL A 126 -7.66 -8.53 -5.98
N SER A 127 -7.43 -9.77 -5.58
CA SER A 127 -7.09 -10.82 -6.53
C SER A 127 -7.72 -12.17 -6.19
N ASN A 128 -7.88 -13.00 -7.17
CA ASN A 128 -8.22 -14.41 -7.04
C ASN A 128 -7.26 -15.24 -7.91
N LYS A 129 -7.54 -16.54 -8.06
CA LYS A 129 -6.75 -17.46 -8.91
C LYS A 129 -6.62 -17.02 -10.38
N ASP A 130 -7.56 -16.22 -10.88
CA ASP A 130 -7.58 -15.78 -12.28
C ASP A 130 -6.81 -14.48 -12.50
N GLY A 131 -6.45 -13.76 -11.44
CA GLY A 131 -5.69 -12.51 -11.46
C GLY A 131 -6.30 -11.40 -10.60
N ALA A 132 -5.74 -10.21 -10.72
CA ALA A 132 -6.16 -9.05 -9.94
C ALA A 132 -7.27 -8.25 -10.63
N ILE A 133 -8.13 -7.65 -9.81
CA ILE A 133 -9.15 -6.68 -10.21
C ILE A 133 -8.80 -5.34 -9.56
N CYS A 134 -8.57 -4.32 -10.39
CA CYS A 134 -8.30 -2.96 -9.96
C CYS A 134 -9.60 -2.14 -9.98
N ILE A 135 -10.03 -1.66 -8.82
CA ILE A 135 -11.30 -0.94 -8.62
C ILE A 135 -11.01 0.56 -8.54
N ILE A 136 -11.23 1.24 -9.64
CA ILE A 136 -11.04 2.69 -9.80
C ILE A 136 -12.40 3.39 -9.57
N GLY A 137 -12.39 4.65 -9.23
CA GLY A 137 -13.64 5.44 -9.15
C GLY A 137 -13.45 6.71 -8.35
N ASP A 138 -14.42 7.59 -8.46
CA ASP A 138 -14.43 8.87 -7.77
C ASP A 138 -14.47 8.71 -6.25
N LYS A 139 -14.18 9.80 -5.54
CA LYS A 139 -14.33 9.82 -4.09
C LYS A 139 -15.79 9.50 -3.72
N PHE A 140 -15.99 8.60 -2.76
CA PHE A 140 -17.31 8.10 -2.33
C PHE A 140 -18.04 7.17 -3.32
N ALA A 141 -17.42 6.74 -4.40
CA ALA A 141 -18.03 5.79 -5.34
C ALA A 141 -18.21 4.36 -4.79
N GLY A 142 -17.70 4.05 -3.59
CA GLY A 142 -17.85 2.73 -2.98
C GLY A 142 -16.66 1.78 -3.22
N LYS A 143 -15.49 2.27 -3.68
CA LYS A 143 -14.29 1.44 -3.90
C LYS A 143 -13.95 0.53 -2.72
N SER A 144 -13.82 1.10 -1.51
CA SER A 144 -13.50 0.31 -0.30
C SER A 144 -14.62 -0.65 0.08
N THR A 145 -15.88 -0.30 -0.17
CA THR A 145 -17.02 -1.19 0.07
C THR A 145 -16.99 -2.39 -0.89
N LEU A 146 -16.73 -2.14 -2.19
CA LEU A 146 -16.60 -3.21 -3.18
C LEU A 146 -15.38 -4.09 -2.90
N MET A 147 -14.27 -3.51 -2.45
CA MET A 147 -13.11 -4.26 -1.99
C MET A 147 -13.49 -5.19 -0.84
N LEU A 148 -14.15 -4.68 0.22
CA LEU A 148 -14.60 -5.51 1.36
C LEU A 148 -15.55 -6.62 0.91
N LYS A 149 -16.43 -6.36 -0.06
CA LYS A 149 -17.28 -7.39 -0.66
C LYS A 149 -16.46 -8.46 -1.36
N ALA A 150 -15.42 -8.08 -2.11
CA ALA A 150 -14.52 -9.05 -2.72
C ALA A 150 -13.80 -9.91 -1.67
N LEU A 151 -13.26 -9.28 -0.60
CA LEU A 151 -12.61 -10.00 0.49
C LEU A 151 -13.57 -10.98 1.17
N SER A 152 -14.83 -10.60 1.39
CA SER A 152 -15.87 -11.49 1.94
C SER A 152 -16.25 -12.66 1.01
N LEU A 153 -15.93 -12.57 -0.27
CA LEU A 153 -16.07 -13.64 -1.26
C LEU A 153 -14.79 -14.49 -1.41
N GLY A 154 -13.78 -14.27 -0.58
CA GLY A 154 -12.52 -15.02 -0.58
C GLY A 154 -11.47 -14.50 -1.58
N TYR A 155 -11.60 -13.28 -2.07
CA TYR A 155 -10.52 -12.64 -2.82
C TYR A 155 -9.39 -12.24 -1.88
N ASN A 156 -8.16 -12.38 -2.32
CA ASN A 156 -6.98 -11.92 -1.62
C ASN A 156 -6.83 -10.40 -1.68
N PHE A 157 -6.27 -9.83 -0.62
CA PHE A 157 -6.01 -8.40 -0.55
C PHE A 157 -4.72 -8.03 -1.29
N VAL A 158 -4.76 -6.97 -2.10
CA VAL A 158 -3.58 -6.37 -2.74
C VAL A 158 -3.39 -4.94 -2.23
N SER A 159 -4.39 -4.07 -2.37
CA SER A 159 -4.30 -2.66 -1.94
C SER A 159 -5.69 -2.07 -1.71
N ASN A 160 -5.79 -1.13 -0.75
CA ASN A 160 -7.04 -0.37 -0.57
C ASN A 160 -7.07 0.98 -1.33
N ASP A 161 -5.93 1.63 -1.49
CA ASP A 161 -5.92 3.04 -1.92
C ASP A 161 -4.88 3.37 -2.99
N LYS A 162 -3.73 2.69 -2.99
CA LYS A 162 -2.58 3.05 -3.80
C LYS A 162 -1.81 1.82 -4.31
N PRO A 163 -2.37 1.02 -5.22
CA PRO A 163 -1.58 0.01 -5.92
C PRO A 163 -0.58 0.67 -6.85
N PHE A 164 0.60 0.06 -6.94
CA PHE A 164 1.63 0.33 -7.94
C PHE A 164 1.44 -0.62 -9.10
N LEU A 165 1.40 -0.09 -10.30
CA LEU A 165 1.22 -0.85 -11.54
C LEU A 165 2.47 -0.73 -12.40
N TYR A 166 2.88 -1.84 -12.98
CA TYR A 166 3.92 -1.89 -14.01
C TYR A 166 3.49 -2.78 -15.17
N LEU A 167 4.10 -2.58 -16.32
CA LEU A 167 3.82 -3.37 -17.53
C LEU A 167 4.89 -4.44 -17.72
N MET A 168 4.49 -5.68 -17.91
CA MET A 168 5.37 -6.79 -18.25
C MET A 168 4.67 -7.70 -19.27
N ASN A 169 5.31 -7.98 -20.39
CA ASN A 169 4.74 -8.79 -21.48
C ASN A 169 3.34 -8.31 -21.89
N SER A 170 3.19 -7.00 -22.12
CA SER A 170 1.93 -6.34 -22.52
C SER A 170 0.78 -6.53 -21.52
N SER A 171 1.05 -6.89 -20.29
CA SER A 171 0.06 -7.06 -19.23
C SER A 171 0.45 -6.20 -18.02
N PHE A 172 -0.55 -5.57 -17.39
CA PHE A 172 -0.34 -4.91 -16.11
C PHE A 172 -0.22 -5.90 -14.97
N TYR A 173 0.67 -5.58 -14.05
CA TYR A 173 0.82 -6.25 -12.76
C TYR A 173 0.65 -5.24 -11.66
N ALA A 174 0.07 -5.65 -10.53
CA ALA A 174 -0.15 -4.84 -9.37
C ALA A 174 0.66 -5.35 -8.17
N PHE A 175 1.21 -4.41 -7.41
CA PHE A 175 1.75 -4.65 -6.06
C PHE A 175 1.44 -3.45 -5.17
N SER A 176 1.67 -3.57 -3.88
CA SER A 176 1.51 -2.44 -2.96
C SER A 176 2.55 -2.43 -1.86
N LEU A 177 2.74 -1.27 -1.27
CA LEU A 177 3.38 -1.13 0.03
C LEU A 177 2.34 -1.35 1.13
N PRO A 178 2.71 -1.85 2.30
CA PRO A 178 1.79 -2.08 3.40
C PRO A 178 1.28 -0.74 3.98
N VAL A 179 0.07 -0.39 3.59
CA VAL A 179 -0.65 0.81 4.05
C VAL A 179 -1.96 0.41 4.69
N SER A 180 -2.23 0.94 5.89
CA SER A 180 -3.50 0.70 6.56
C SER A 180 -4.68 1.21 5.74
N ALA A 181 -5.71 0.40 5.62
CA ALA A 181 -6.95 0.73 4.95
C ALA A 181 -7.84 1.58 5.86
N GLY A 182 -8.07 2.84 5.50
CA GLY A 182 -8.98 3.74 6.21
C GLY A 182 -10.43 3.51 5.80
N ILE A 183 -11.15 2.64 6.49
CA ILE A 183 -12.51 2.19 6.16
C ILE A 183 -13.53 2.96 6.98
N ARG A 184 -14.61 3.42 6.35
CA ARG A 184 -15.69 4.14 7.05
C ARG A 184 -16.63 3.19 7.76
N TYR A 185 -17.20 3.63 8.89
CA TYR A 185 -18.17 2.85 9.66
C TYR A 185 -19.37 2.39 8.83
N GLY A 186 -19.90 3.23 7.93
CA GLY A 186 -21.01 2.85 7.05
C GLY A 186 -20.67 1.70 6.09
N SER A 187 -19.40 1.54 5.72
CA SER A 187 -18.98 0.35 4.96
C SER A 187 -18.77 -0.86 5.88
N ILE A 188 -18.24 -0.65 7.08
CA ILE A 188 -17.98 -1.73 8.06
C ILE A 188 -19.28 -2.43 8.44
N SER A 189 -20.35 -1.66 8.73
CA SER A 189 -21.65 -2.20 9.15
C SER A 189 -22.35 -3.09 8.10
N MET A 190 -21.88 -3.07 6.85
CA MET A 190 -22.35 -3.98 5.80
C MET A 190 -21.70 -5.37 5.88
N PHE A 191 -20.67 -5.55 6.73
CA PHE A 191 -19.89 -6.80 6.89
C PHE A 191 -19.88 -7.21 8.36
N PRO A 192 -20.83 -8.08 8.80
CA PRO A 192 -21.00 -8.45 10.22
C PRO A 192 -19.74 -9.00 10.88
N ASP A 193 -18.95 -9.82 10.16
CA ASP A 193 -17.73 -10.40 10.70
C ASP A 193 -16.68 -9.33 11.00
N LEU A 194 -16.53 -8.36 10.08
CA LEU A 194 -15.63 -7.22 10.27
C LEU A 194 -16.10 -6.31 11.39
N GLU A 195 -17.41 -6.03 11.46
CA GLU A 195 -17.97 -5.22 12.53
C GLU A 195 -17.79 -5.89 13.90
N TYR A 196 -18.03 -7.20 13.99
CA TYR A 196 -17.80 -7.99 15.19
C TYR A 196 -16.33 -7.97 15.61
N ALA A 197 -15.41 -8.23 14.68
CA ALA A 197 -13.98 -8.24 14.95
C ALA A 197 -13.50 -6.88 15.49
N ILE A 198 -13.98 -5.76 14.92
CA ILE A 198 -13.65 -4.40 15.39
C ILE A 198 -14.21 -4.16 16.80
N LYS A 199 -15.48 -4.49 17.04
CA LYS A 199 -16.13 -4.31 18.36
C LYS A 199 -15.47 -5.12 19.47
N LYS A 200 -15.00 -6.33 19.15
CA LYS A 200 -14.35 -7.24 20.11
C LYS A 200 -12.83 -7.09 20.16
N GLN A 201 -12.23 -6.26 19.30
CA GLN A 201 -10.78 -6.07 19.20
C GLN A 201 -10.02 -7.41 19.11
N VAL A 202 -10.55 -8.34 18.29
CA VAL A 202 -9.97 -9.69 18.12
C VAL A 202 -8.77 -9.73 17.16
N PHE A 203 -8.15 -8.60 16.90
CA PHE A 203 -6.98 -8.50 16.04
C PHE A 203 -5.71 -8.79 16.81
N SER A 204 -4.73 -9.38 16.14
CA SER A 204 -3.36 -9.50 16.65
C SER A 204 -2.65 -8.14 16.77
N GLU A 205 -3.14 -7.13 16.06
CA GLU A 205 -2.60 -5.78 16.01
C GLU A 205 -3.60 -4.74 16.54
N HIS A 206 -3.06 -3.58 16.95
CA HIS A 206 -3.89 -2.47 17.40
C HIS A 206 -4.61 -1.79 16.23
N VAL A 207 -5.93 -1.72 16.33
CA VAL A 207 -6.78 -1.01 15.36
C VAL A 207 -6.89 0.45 15.72
N GLU A 208 -6.56 1.35 14.79
CA GLU A 208 -6.62 2.79 15.02
C GLU A 208 -7.99 3.35 14.60
N PHE A 209 -8.62 4.07 15.54
CA PHE A 209 -9.86 4.82 15.29
C PHE A 209 -9.53 6.27 15.02
N SER A 210 -9.93 6.79 13.86
CA SER A 210 -9.73 8.20 13.58
C SER A 210 -10.96 9.05 13.91
N THR A 211 -10.72 10.30 14.27
CA THR A 211 -11.76 11.28 14.62
C THR A 211 -12.74 11.59 13.47
N ASN A 212 -12.39 11.22 12.23
CA ASN A 212 -13.23 11.45 11.04
C ASN A 212 -14.15 10.26 10.70
N GLY A 213 -14.42 9.37 11.65
CA GLY A 213 -15.32 8.23 11.48
C GLY A 213 -14.78 7.10 10.61
N ARG A 214 -13.46 6.92 10.58
CA ARG A 214 -12.80 5.79 9.92
C ARG A 214 -12.10 4.90 10.92
N VAL A 215 -12.03 3.64 10.59
CA VAL A 215 -11.19 2.65 11.25
C VAL A 215 -10.03 2.33 10.31
N HIS A 216 -8.82 2.40 10.83
CA HIS A 216 -7.61 2.05 10.10
C HIS A 216 -7.22 0.61 10.43
N LEU A 217 -7.31 -0.26 9.42
CA LEU A 217 -6.98 -1.67 9.49
C LEU A 217 -5.72 -1.94 8.68
N THR A 218 -4.75 -2.62 9.27
CA THR A 218 -3.58 -3.08 8.52
C THR A 218 -3.98 -4.14 7.48
N PRO A 219 -3.17 -4.38 6.45
CA PRO A 219 -3.39 -5.51 5.54
C PRO A 219 -3.55 -6.83 6.29
N ARG A 220 -2.74 -7.07 7.33
CA ARG A 220 -2.81 -8.26 8.18
C ARG A 220 -4.15 -8.39 8.88
N ALA A 221 -4.63 -7.33 9.53
CA ALA A 221 -5.93 -7.33 10.20
C ALA A 221 -7.09 -7.66 9.25
N LEU A 222 -7.06 -7.13 8.02
CA LEU A 222 -8.05 -7.48 6.99
C LEU A 222 -7.96 -8.96 6.60
N CYS A 223 -6.75 -9.47 6.41
CA CYS A 223 -6.52 -10.88 6.05
C CYS A 223 -6.98 -11.83 7.16
N GLU A 224 -6.72 -11.51 8.42
CA GLU A 224 -7.18 -12.30 9.57
C GLU A 224 -8.71 -12.39 9.62
N VAL A 225 -9.43 -11.27 9.44
CA VAL A 225 -10.90 -11.26 9.52
C VAL A 225 -11.56 -12.06 8.39
N PHE A 226 -11.07 -11.91 7.17
CA PHE A 226 -11.67 -12.56 6.01
C PHE A 226 -11.05 -13.92 5.68
N ASN A 227 -10.04 -14.37 6.44
CA ASN A 227 -9.27 -15.61 6.21
C ASN A 227 -8.73 -15.71 4.78
N ILE A 228 -8.00 -14.68 4.38
CA ILE A 228 -7.42 -14.50 3.04
C ILE A 228 -5.95 -14.11 3.15
N ASP A 229 -5.26 -14.02 2.01
CA ASP A 229 -3.86 -13.62 1.94
C ASP A 229 -3.67 -12.14 1.53
N TYR A 230 -2.56 -11.54 2.00
CA TYR A 230 -2.00 -10.32 1.43
C TYR A 230 -1.00 -10.71 0.33
N VAL A 231 -1.30 -10.34 -0.91
CA VAL A 231 -0.53 -10.78 -2.08
C VAL A 231 0.00 -9.61 -2.90
N ASN A 232 1.13 -9.82 -3.55
CA ASN A 232 1.80 -8.83 -4.38
C ASN A 232 2.22 -9.43 -5.73
N ASN A 233 2.56 -8.55 -6.69
CA ASN A 233 3.00 -8.91 -8.04
C ASN A 233 2.00 -9.78 -8.80
N VAL A 234 0.73 -9.40 -8.73
CA VAL A 234 -0.38 -10.13 -9.36
C VAL A 234 -0.73 -9.50 -10.69
N LYS A 235 -0.86 -10.35 -11.75
CA LYS A 235 -1.30 -9.90 -13.08
C LYS A 235 -2.72 -9.34 -12.99
N ILE A 236 -2.94 -8.15 -13.55
CA ILE A 236 -4.28 -7.56 -13.63
C ILE A 236 -5.06 -8.23 -14.76
N LYS A 237 -6.21 -8.79 -14.39
CA LYS A 237 -7.21 -9.35 -15.30
C LYS A 237 -8.21 -8.27 -15.73
N LYS A 238 -8.57 -7.38 -14.81
CA LYS A 238 -9.74 -6.51 -15.02
C LYS A 238 -9.55 -5.15 -14.32
N PHE A 239 -9.98 -4.09 -14.98
CA PHE A 239 -10.20 -2.79 -14.40
C PHE A 239 -11.70 -2.51 -14.31
N ILE A 240 -12.19 -2.13 -13.14
CA ILE A 240 -13.58 -1.71 -12.90
C ILE A 240 -13.57 -0.25 -12.51
N PHE A 241 -14.35 0.58 -13.18
CA PHE A 241 -14.55 1.99 -12.81
C PHE A 241 -15.95 2.20 -12.24
N LEU A 242 -15.99 2.64 -10.96
CA LEU A 242 -17.23 3.02 -10.27
C LEU A 242 -17.52 4.50 -10.50
N SER A 243 -18.65 4.80 -11.12
CA SER A 243 -19.12 6.17 -11.31
C SER A 243 -20.16 6.54 -10.26
N THR A 244 -20.06 7.75 -9.71
CA THR A 244 -21.09 8.33 -8.82
C THR A 244 -22.13 9.15 -9.60
N SER A 245 -21.90 9.41 -10.89
CA SER A 245 -22.79 10.24 -11.67
C SER A 245 -24.00 9.45 -12.19
N TYR A 246 -25.18 9.79 -11.75
CA TYR A 246 -26.48 9.34 -12.26
C TYR A 246 -26.78 9.80 -13.71
N SER A 247 -25.79 10.28 -14.47
CA SER A 247 -25.99 10.70 -15.84
C SER A 247 -26.18 9.50 -16.75
N ASN A 248 -27.29 9.50 -17.45
CA ASN A 248 -27.80 8.39 -18.29
C ASN A 248 -26.92 7.95 -19.46
N LYS A 249 -25.76 8.53 -19.68
CA LYS A 249 -24.74 8.08 -20.65
C LYS A 249 -23.35 8.50 -20.18
N PRO A 250 -22.47 7.58 -19.79
CA PRO A 250 -21.05 7.91 -19.65
C PRO A 250 -20.54 8.36 -21.03
N ASN A 251 -20.27 9.64 -21.18
CA ASN A 251 -19.59 10.14 -22.37
C ASN A 251 -18.13 9.66 -22.26
N PHE A 252 -17.60 8.97 -23.25
CA PHE A 252 -16.23 8.43 -23.26
C PHE A 252 -15.19 9.50 -22.84
N LYS A 253 -15.37 10.76 -23.25
CA LYS A 253 -14.49 11.87 -22.84
C LYS A 253 -14.56 12.20 -21.33
N SER A 254 -15.73 12.05 -20.70
CA SER A 254 -15.86 12.25 -19.25
C SER A 254 -15.25 11.10 -18.47
N SER A 255 -15.34 9.88 -18.99
CA SER A 255 -14.77 8.66 -18.41
C SER A 255 -13.24 8.68 -18.42
N SER A 256 -12.63 9.09 -19.53
CA SER A 256 -11.16 9.25 -19.65
C SER A 256 -10.63 10.26 -18.62
N ARG A 257 -11.26 11.45 -18.50
CA ARG A 257 -10.89 12.44 -17.50
C ARG A 257 -11.03 11.94 -16.07
N SER A 258 -12.02 11.10 -15.80
CA SER A 258 -12.20 10.52 -14.47
C SER A 258 -11.11 9.50 -14.15
N ILE A 259 -10.64 8.71 -15.12
CA ILE A 259 -9.49 7.84 -14.95
C ILE A 259 -8.23 8.65 -14.70
N GLU A 260 -7.96 9.69 -15.53
CA GLU A 260 -6.81 10.57 -15.38
C GLU A 260 -6.72 11.18 -13.98
N ARG A 261 -7.84 11.63 -13.40
CA ARG A 261 -7.90 12.16 -12.03
C ARG A 261 -7.53 11.16 -10.94
N ASN A 262 -7.63 9.87 -11.24
CA ASN A 262 -7.27 8.79 -10.33
C ASN A 262 -5.81 8.32 -10.52
N VAL A 263 -5.07 8.84 -11.52
CA VAL A 263 -3.64 8.62 -11.65
C VAL A 263 -2.93 9.54 -10.65
N LEU A 264 -2.32 8.94 -9.62
CA LEU A 264 -1.59 9.66 -8.58
C LEU A 264 -0.16 9.96 -9.01
N PHE A 265 0.44 9.05 -9.77
CA PHE A 265 1.79 9.17 -10.29
C PHE A 265 1.96 8.33 -11.56
N CYS A 266 2.66 8.86 -12.54
CA CYS A 266 3.12 8.13 -13.72
C CYS A 266 4.31 8.86 -14.32
N ASN A 267 5.47 8.22 -14.39
CA ASN A 267 6.68 8.75 -14.97
C ASN A 267 6.97 8.21 -16.39
N ASP A 268 6.15 7.29 -16.87
CA ASP A 268 6.29 6.65 -18.16
C ASP A 268 5.01 6.82 -19.00
N ARG A 269 5.12 7.59 -20.07
CA ARG A 269 4.01 7.86 -20.97
C ARG A 269 3.40 6.59 -21.57
N ASN A 270 4.23 5.59 -21.86
CA ASN A 270 3.75 4.33 -22.42
C ASN A 270 2.84 3.58 -21.44
N LEU A 271 3.11 3.64 -20.13
CA LEU A 271 2.23 3.06 -19.10
C LEU A 271 0.88 3.77 -19.07
N PHE A 272 0.89 5.10 -19.14
CA PHE A 272 -0.35 5.86 -19.17
C PHE A 272 -1.18 5.54 -20.42
N ASP A 273 -0.55 5.55 -21.58
CA ASP A 273 -1.22 5.25 -22.86
C ASP A 273 -1.74 3.79 -22.89
N ALA A 274 -0.99 2.84 -22.32
CA ALA A 274 -1.43 1.45 -22.15
C ALA A 274 -2.63 1.32 -21.20
N LEU A 275 -2.65 2.08 -20.09
CA LEU A 275 -3.82 2.12 -19.20
C LEU A 275 -5.05 2.65 -19.92
N MET A 276 -4.90 3.75 -20.68
CA MET A 276 -5.99 4.36 -21.42
C MET A 276 -6.51 3.47 -22.57
N ALA A 277 -5.65 2.61 -23.11
CA ALA A 277 -6.01 1.60 -24.11
C ALA A 277 -6.57 0.30 -23.50
N SER A 278 -6.47 0.12 -22.16
CA SER A 278 -6.98 -1.07 -21.48
C SER A 278 -8.51 -1.13 -21.53
N SER A 279 -9.05 -2.35 -21.56
CA SER A 279 -10.48 -2.56 -21.42
C SER A 279 -10.93 -2.27 -20.00
N ILE A 280 -11.58 -1.14 -19.77
CA ILE A 280 -12.10 -0.73 -18.48
C ILE A 280 -13.61 -0.89 -18.46
N ILE A 281 -14.11 -1.64 -17.49
CA ILE A 281 -15.55 -1.89 -17.32
C ILE A 281 -16.13 -0.75 -16.48
N PHE A 282 -17.03 0.02 -17.06
CA PHE A 282 -17.70 1.12 -16.37
C PHE A 282 -19.00 0.64 -15.74
N CYS A 283 -19.06 0.68 -14.41
CA CYS A 283 -20.23 0.35 -13.63
C CYS A 283 -20.93 1.61 -13.14
N LYS A 284 -22.24 1.71 -13.38
CA LYS A 284 -23.07 2.86 -12.95
C LYS A 284 -23.61 2.70 -11.54
N SER A 285 -23.58 1.49 -11.02
CA SER A 285 -24.04 1.18 -9.67
C SER A 285 -23.10 0.20 -8.98
N TYR A 286 -23.26 0.10 -7.67
CA TYR A 286 -22.55 -0.88 -6.85
C TYR A 286 -22.94 -2.31 -7.23
N GLU A 287 -24.20 -2.56 -7.53
CA GLU A 287 -24.76 -3.86 -7.92
C GLU A 287 -24.15 -4.36 -9.24
N GLU A 288 -24.06 -3.48 -10.25
CA GLU A 288 -23.36 -3.80 -11.51
C GLU A 288 -21.90 -4.19 -11.24
N ALA A 289 -21.22 -3.46 -10.37
CA ALA A 289 -19.83 -3.73 -10.03
C ALA A 289 -19.66 -5.06 -9.28
N VAL A 290 -20.60 -5.43 -8.42
CA VAL A 290 -20.60 -6.74 -7.74
C VAL A 290 -20.77 -7.87 -8.77
N ILE A 291 -21.68 -7.73 -9.74
CA ILE A 291 -21.85 -8.71 -10.82
C ILE A 291 -20.54 -8.86 -11.62
N GLU A 292 -19.88 -7.75 -11.94
CA GLU A 292 -18.61 -7.78 -12.68
C GLU A 292 -17.44 -8.32 -11.84
N LEU A 293 -17.51 -8.23 -10.53
CA LEU A 293 -16.55 -8.84 -9.63
C LEU A 293 -16.65 -10.38 -9.66
N GLU A 294 -17.87 -10.91 -9.68
CA GLU A 294 -18.16 -12.35 -9.64
C GLU A 294 -17.97 -13.07 -11.01
N ARG A 295 -17.91 -12.33 -12.12
CA ARG A 295 -17.58 -12.85 -13.47
C ARG A 295 -16.06 -13.00 -13.68
#